data_4fecd8b6363623a6af6beb47053f7f19
#
_entry.id   4fecd8b6363623a6af6beb47053f7f19
#
_cell.length_a   1.000
_cell.length_b   1.000
_cell.length_c   1.000
_cell.angle_alpha   90.00
_cell.angle_beta   90.00
_cell.angle_gamma   90.00
#
_symmetry.space_group_name_H-M   'P 1'
#
loop_
_entity.id
_entity.type
_entity.pdbx_description
1 polymer ?
#
loop_
_entity_poly.entity_id
_entity_poly.type
_entity_poly.pdbx_seq_one_letter_code
_entity_poly.pdbx_strand_id
1 'polypeptide(L)'
;MRKFILLLSLLGLLALSTQAADEYTLNLSPVSPQSPTVAAMARQIEYPVSPYTGIPDISIPLYTITCGNINVPITLSYHASGIQASQESTRVGLGWSLNAGGMIGRTIICGDDLGEHSYPPYHAGYLQMPNIRTLNDITTDYCMGGDLIADSEPDLFFFSLPHGGGKFMFSKSKGGLPVPVLVNKQSCNARIDYIPSTHKFNITDDQGTTYVFSSIENTKVFSCTQEIMSRSELETDIDITNRDSRRNFNTSEYPDYTSAWYLDRIVSQQGDTISFEYEQESYQLPLQFSCMVFNIRKTQVSGYADLSKCPKGKRYTKTKSVLSSPRLTAIKWRHGKVRLEYSKREDLQWYKFSDSAPCKIDRIIIEDVSGAPIKDYRLEQSYFDGGTNSNVPHLYKRLRLDGLRDALVDGYAYGFRYQGGTLPAKNTKNTDSWGFYNGANYGTDFYSEADFDDKHYSGADKITRVGNALLGTLISVTQPTGGETRFEQESNTYERPPY
;
A
#
# COMPACT_ATOMS: atom_id res chain seq x y z
N MET A 1 31.50 55.02 -11.20
CA MET A 1 30.29 55.01 -10.39
C MET A 1 29.02 54.58 -11.17
N ARG A 2 28.67 55.11 -12.34
CA ARG A 2 27.46 54.74 -13.08
C ARG A 2 27.37 53.26 -13.49
N LYS A 3 28.47 52.60 -13.80
CA LYS A 3 28.49 51.14 -14.17
C LYS A 3 28.32 50.21 -12.98
N PHE A 4 28.69 50.67 -11.77
CA PHE A 4 28.54 49.90 -10.54
C PHE A 4 27.07 49.92 -10.02
N ILE A 5 26.38 51.02 -10.22
CA ILE A 5 24.96 51.20 -9.86
C ILE A 5 24.08 50.35 -10.78
N LEU A 6 24.41 50.23 -12.08
CA LEU A 6 23.70 49.38 -13.01
C LEU A 6 23.89 47.87 -12.71
N LEU A 7 25.07 47.48 -12.22
CA LEU A 7 25.32 46.10 -11.81
C LEU A 7 24.58 45.72 -10.54
N LEU A 8 24.49 46.64 -9.56
CA LEU A 8 23.71 46.42 -8.34
C LEU A 8 22.20 46.39 -8.61
N SER A 9 21.70 47.20 -9.55
CA SER A 9 20.28 47.15 -9.92
C SER A 9 19.91 45.85 -10.68
N LEU A 10 20.83 45.33 -11.48
CA LEU A 10 20.63 44.04 -12.20
C LEU A 10 20.72 42.86 -11.24
N LEU A 11 21.59 42.87 -10.22
CA LEU A 11 21.60 41.86 -9.14
C LEU A 11 20.35 41.95 -8.25
N GLY A 12 19.83 43.17 -8.00
CA GLY A 12 18.58 43.34 -7.25
C GLY A 12 17.35 42.82 -7.98
N LEU A 13 17.31 42.91 -9.32
CA LEU A 13 16.24 42.34 -10.13
C LEU A 13 16.32 40.79 -10.23
N LEU A 14 17.52 40.23 -10.16
CA LEU A 14 17.70 38.75 -10.11
C LEU A 14 17.36 38.16 -8.74
N ALA A 15 17.44 38.93 -7.66
CA ALA A 15 17.08 38.48 -6.32
C ALA A 15 15.56 38.53 -6.04
N LEU A 16 14.77 39.20 -6.88
CA LEU A 16 13.31 39.26 -6.75
C LEU A 16 12.56 38.16 -7.52
N SER A 17 13.27 37.32 -8.24
CA SER A 17 12.65 36.22 -9.01
C SER A 17 12.75 34.84 -8.33
N THR A 18 13.22 34.75 -7.09
CA THR A 18 13.17 33.54 -6.27
C THR A 18 12.14 33.66 -5.15
N GLN A 19 10.95 34.15 -5.47
CA GLN A 19 9.81 33.69 -4.69
C GLN A 19 9.51 32.31 -5.16
N ALA A 20 9.85 31.35 -4.30
CA ALA A 20 9.46 29.97 -4.44
C ALA A 20 7.99 29.92 -4.87
N ALA A 21 7.73 29.32 -6.01
CA ALA A 21 6.39 28.86 -6.32
C ALA A 21 5.99 27.97 -5.14
N ASP A 22 4.97 28.37 -4.40
CA ASP A 22 4.33 27.46 -3.46
C ASP A 22 4.03 26.19 -4.24
N GLU A 23 4.68 25.14 -3.83
CA GLU A 23 4.56 23.80 -4.37
C GLU A 23 3.10 23.38 -4.20
N TYR A 24 2.30 23.57 -5.23
CA TYR A 24 0.97 23.00 -5.29
C TYR A 24 1.15 21.49 -5.42
N THR A 25 1.42 20.82 -4.32
CA THR A 25 1.25 19.38 -4.25
C THR A 25 -0.24 19.12 -4.39
N LEU A 26 -0.68 18.87 -5.61
CA LEU A 26 -1.92 18.15 -5.85
C LEU A 26 -1.71 16.78 -5.19
N ASN A 27 -2.14 16.70 -3.94
CA ASN A 27 -2.26 15.42 -3.24
C ASN A 27 -3.42 14.68 -3.92
N LEU A 28 -3.16 14.17 -5.11
CA LEU A 28 -4.00 13.16 -5.72
C LEU A 28 -3.84 11.94 -4.82
N SER A 29 -4.78 11.78 -3.91
CA SER A 29 -4.83 10.56 -3.11
C SER A 29 -4.73 9.38 -4.06
N PRO A 30 -3.86 8.40 -3.80
CA PRO A 30 -3.72 7.25 -4.67
C PRO A 30 -5.11 6.68 -4.94
N VAL A 31 -5.47 6.59 -6.20
CA VAL A 31 -6.83 6.23 -6.66
C VAL A 31 -7.22 4.84 -6.20
N SER A 32 -6.25 4.04 -5.77
CA SER A 32 -6.47 2.65 -5.39
C SER A 32 -5.76 2.28 -4.10
N PRO A 33 -6.49 1.77 -3.10
CA PRO A 33 -5.87 1.15 -1.94
C PRO A 33 -5.12 -0.11 -2.38
N GLN A 34 -3.88 -0.23 -1.95
CA GLN A 34 -3.08 -1.43 -2.17
C GLN A 34 -3.65 -2.62 -1.39
N SER A 35 -3.42 -3.85 -1.89
CA SER A 35 -3.76 -5.04 -1.12
C SER A 35 -2.97 -5.05 0.20
N PRO A 36 -3.49 -5.71 1.26
CA PRO A 36 -2.81 -5.80 2.55
C PRO A 36 -1.38 -6.33 2.43
N THR A 37 -1.16 -7.31 1.57
CA THR A 37 0.15 -7.91 1.34
C THR A 37 1.10 -6.94 0.64
N VAL A 38 0.64 -6.24 -0.40
CA VAL A 38 1.42 -5.23 -1.12
C VAL A 38 1.77 -4.05 -0.22
N ALA A 39 0.80 -3.58 0.56
CA ALA A 39 1.03 -2.48 1.51
C ALA A 39 2.02 -2.86 2.63
N ALA A 40 1.95 -4.10 3.14
CA ALA A 40 2.90 -4.59 4.13
C ALA A 40 4.32 -4.66 3.56
N MET A 41 4.47 -5.16 2.33
CA MET A 41 5.76 -5.23 1.64
C MET A 41 6.33 -3.84 1.34
N ALA A 42 5.54 -2.90 0.85
CA ALA A 42 5.99 -1.54 0.58
C ALA A 42 6.58 -0.90 1.85
N ARG A 43 5.94 -1.12 3.00
CA ARG A 43 6.45 -0.64 4.30
C ARG A 43 7.78 -1.28 4.69
N GLN A 44 7.96 -2.59 4.47
CA GLN A 44 9.23 -3.26 4.77
C GLN A 44 10.39 -2.73 3.92
N ILE A 45 10.12 -2.34 2.68
CA ILE A 45 11.14 -1.79 1.79
C ILE A 45 11.40 -0.30 2.04
N GLU A 46 10.36 0.46 2.38
CA GLU A 46 10.48 1.90 2.68
C GLU A 46 11.19 2.18 3.99
N TYR A 47 11.09 1.25 4.94
CA TYR A 47 11.70 1.38 6.25
C TYR A 47 12.61 0.19 6.55
N PRO A 48 13.74 0.03 5.81
CA PRO A 48 14.77 -0.86 6.29
C PRO A 48 15.14 -0.38 7.68
N VAL A 49 15.22 -1.30 8.65
CA VAL A 49 15.52 -0.98 10.05
C VAL A 49 16.76 -0.11 10.11
N SER A 50 16.53 1.17 10.22
CA SER A 50 17.58 2.12 10.50
C SER A 50 17.55 2.38 12.01
N PRO A 51 18.70 2.34 12.70
CA PRO A 51 18.80 2.84 14.06
C PRO A 51 18.24 4.26 14.22
N TYR A 52 18.03 4.96 13.13
CA TYR A 52 17.49 6.30 13.01
C TYR A 52 16.00 6.41 13.33
N THR A 53 15.21 5.36 13.09
CA THR A 53 13.76 5.39 13.31
C THR A 53 13.35 4.80 14.65
N GLY A 54 14.26 4.13 15.36
CA GLY A 54 13.95 3.42 16.60
C GLY A 54 13.00 2.22 16.44
N ILE A 55 12.67 1.82 15.19
CA ILE A 55 11.76 0.70 14.94
C ILE A 55 12.53 -0.61 15.10
N PRO A 56 12.12 -1.51 16.01
CA PRO A 56 12.79 -2.79 16.21
C PRO A 56 12.47 -3.75 15.05
N ASP A 57 13.49 -4.52 14.62
CA ASP A 57 13.29 -5.66 13.72
C ASP A 57 12.81 -6.86 14.55
N ILE A 58 11.53 -7.18 14.44
CA ILE A 58 10.91 -8.32 15.11
C ILE A 58 10.67 -9.40 14.07
N SER A 59 11.60 -10.35 14.01
CA SER A 59 11.60 -11.45 13.05
C SER A 59 11.75 -12.79 13.75
N ILE A 60 10.93 -13.76 13.38
CA ILE A 60 10.94 -15.13 13.91
C ILE A 60 11.28 -16.06 12.76
N PRO A 61 12.50 -16.63 12.73
CA PRO A 61 12.87 -17.59 11.71
C PRO A 61 12.13 -18.92 11.94
N LEU A 62 11.48 -19.43 10.91
CA LEU A 62 10.81 -20.71 10.94
C LEU A 62 11.66 -21.81 10.31
N TYR A 63 12.13 -21.57 9.09
CA TYR A 63 12.92 -22.54 8.33
C TYR A 63 13.68 -21.83 7.21
N THR A 64 14.79 -22.44 6.77
CA THR A 64 15.49 -22.00 5.55
C THR A 64 15.50 -23.13 4.55
N ILE A 65 14.85 -22.93 3.40
CA ILE A 65 14.93 -23.86 2.29
C ILE A 65 16.29 -23.69 1.63
N THR A 66 17.04 -24.81 1.54
CA THR A 66 18.32 -24.84 0.83
C THR A 66 18.21 -25.77 -0.36
N CYS A 67 18.51 -25.27 -1.57
CA CYS A 67 18.53 -26.04 -2.80
C CYS A 67 19.73 -25.61 -3.65
N GLY A 68 20.79 -26.40 -3.63
CA GLY A 68 22.06 -25.98 -4.20
C GLY A 68 22.58 -24.69 -3.57
N ASN A 69 22.79 -23.67 -4.39
CA ASN A 69 23.20 -22.33 -3.94
C ASN A 69 22.03 -21.42 -3.56
N ILE A 70 20.78 -21.88 -3.74
CA ILE A 70 19.60 -21.09 -3.41
C ILE A 70 19.25 -21.30 -1.94
N ASN A 71 19.12 -20.21 -1.20
CA ASN A 71 18.60 -20.20 0.17
C ASN A 71 17.36 -19.32 0.23
N VAL A 72 16.24 -19.86 0.71
CA VAL A 72 14.99 -19.10 0.90
C VAL A 72 14.61 -19.16 2.37
N PRO A 73 14.82 -18.08 3.13
CA PRO A 73 14.37 -18.01 4.51
C PRO A 73 12.85 -17.91 4.55
N ILE A 74 12.23 -18.68 5.45
CA ILE A 74 10.81 -18.56 5.80
C ILE A 74 10.76 -17.95 7.20
N THR A 75 10.22 -16.75 7.29
CA THR A 75 10.20 -15.98 8.53
C THR A 75 8.84 -15.32 8.76
N LEU A 76 8.43 -15.19 10.01
CA LEU A 76 7.37 -14.26 10.41
C LEU A 76 8.02 -12.95 10.87
N SER A 77 7.58 -11.83 10.35
CA SER A 77 8.06 -10.52 10.79
C SER A 77 6.90 -9.62 11.21
N TYR A 78 7.16 -8.80 12.23
CA TYR A 78 6.23 -7.79 12.72
C TYR A 78 6.75 -6.39 12.42
N HIS A 79 5.91 -5.56 11.81
CA HIS A 79 6.25 -4.18 11.52
C HIS A 79 5.78 -3.26 12.66
N ALA A 80 6.73 -2.74 13.43
CA ALA A 80 6.49 -2.02 14.67
C ALA A 80 6.31 -0.48 14.53
N SER A 81 6.01 0.03 13.33
CA SER A 81 5.80 1.49 13.12
C SER A 81 4.42 2.02 13.55
N GLY A 82 3.64 1.22 14.27
CA GLY A 82 2.27 1.53 14.65
C GLY A 82 1.22 0.96 13.68
N ILE A 83 -0.04 1.04 14.08
CA ILE A 83 -1.19 0.50 13.35
C ILE A 83 -2.07 1.65 12.86
N GLN A 84 -2.16 1.83 11.55
CA GLN A 84 -3.11 2.80 10.99
C GLN A 84 -4.55 2.30 11.13
N ALA A 85 -5.51 3.21 11.29
CA ALA A 85 -6.91 2.86 11.49
C ALA A 85 -7.50 2.03 10.33
N SER A 86 -7.09 2.32 9.09
CA SER A 86 -7.54 1.60 7.89
C SER A 86 -6.69 0.38 7.52
N GLN A 87 -5.68 0.05 8.33
CA GLN A 87 -4.77 -1.05 8.02
C GLN A 87 -5.49 -2.39 8.10
N GLU A 88 -5.36 -3.18 7.02
CA GLU A 88 -5.84 -4.55 6.96
C GLU A 88 -4.81 -5.53 7.53
N SER A 89 -5.31 -6.58 8.15
CA SER A 89 -4.48 -7.68 8.59
C SER A 89 -4.02 -8.52 7.42
N THR A 90 -2.79 -9.00 7.46
CA THR A 90 -2.33 -10.06 6.54
C THR A 90 -2.99 -11.40 6.89
N ARG A 91 -2.64 -12.47 6.19
CA ARG A 91 -3.10 -13.84 6.51
C ARG A 91 -2.53 -14.40 7.82
N VAL A 92 -1.53 -13.73 8.39
CA VAL A 92 -0.89 -14.07 9.69
C VAL A 92 -1.55 -13.32 10.83
N GLY A 93 -1.73 -12.01 10.66
CA GLY A 93 -2.27 -11.12 11.67
C GLY A 93 -1.96 -9.66 11.38
N LEU A 94 -2.54 -8.76 12.17
CA LEU A 94 -2.32 -7.32 12.05
C LEU A 94 -0.87 -6.96 12.39
N GLY A 95 -0.20 -6.29 11.48
CA GLY A 95 1.22 -5.93 11.59
C GLY A 95 2.19 -7.08 11.29
N TRP A 96 1.73 -8.33 11.23
CA TRP A 96 2.54 -9.50 10.90
C TRP A 96 2.54 -9.81 9.42
N SER A 97 3.64 -10.38 8.93
CA SER A 97 3.75 -10.91 7.57
C SER A 97 4.56 -12.21 7.55
N LEU A 98 4.19 -13.11 6.64
CA LEU A 98 4.97 -14.29 6.31
C LEU A 98 5.87 -13.95 5.12
N ASN A 99 7.18 -13.97 5.34
CA ASN A 99 8.17 -13.86 4.29
C ASN A 99 8.60 -15.26 3.88
N ALA A 100 8.21 -15.69 2.69
CA ALA A 100 8.45 -17.04 2.19
C ALA A 100 8.65 -17.05 0.68
N GLY A 101 9.53 -16.21 0.18
CA GLY A 101 9.76 -16.08 -1.26
C GLY A 101 9.99 -14.64 -1.67
N GLY A 102 9.20 -14.14 -2.60
CA GLY A 102 9.30 -12.78 -3.08
C GLY A 102 8.04 -12.32 -3.80
N MET A 103 7.93 -11.03 -4.03
CA MET A 103 6.89 -10.45 -4.85
C MET A 103 7.32 -9.11 -5.45
N ILE A 104 6.64 -8.71 -6.49
CA ILE A 104 6.71 -7.36 -7.05
C ILE A 104 5.37 -6.71 -6.74
N GLY A 105 5.39 -5.58 -6.07
CA GLY A 105 4.22 -4.75 -5.84
C GLY A 105 4.27 -3.50 -6.70
N ARG A 106 3.13 -2.88 -6.93
CA ARG A 106 2.97 -1.70 -7.77
C ARG A 106 2.12 -0.65 -7.07
N THR A 107 2.57 0.57 -7.13
CA THR A 107 1.77 1.75 -6.80
C THR A 107 1.47 2.48 -8.09
N ILE A 108 0.20 2.55 -8.45
CA ILE A 108 -0.24 3.33 -9.61
C ILE A 108 -0.26 4.81 -9.20
N ILE A 109 0.37 5.63 -10.02
CA ILE A 109 0.40 7.08 -9.89
C ILE A 109 -0.34 7.63 -11.12
N CYS A 110 -1.46 8.28 -10.92
CA CYS A 110 -2.38 8.76 -11.95
C CYS A 110 -2.96 7.64 -12.85
N GLY A 111 -2.32 7.30 -13.95
CA GLY A 111 -2.78 6.29 -14.91
C GLY A 111 -2.05 4.95 -14.79
N ASP A 112 -2.64 3.89 -15.36
CA ASP A 112 -2.01 2.57 -15.41
C ASP A 112 -0.96 2.49 -16.54
N ASP A 113 0.32 2.47 -16.19
CA ASP A 113 1.43 2.38 -17.15
C ASP A 113 1.46 1.10 -17.97
N LEU A 114 0.97 -0.01 -17.41
CA LEU A 114 0.95 -1.31 -18.06
C LEU A 114 -0.41 -1.67 -18.65
N GLY A 115 -1.42 -0.81 -18.46
CA GLY A 115 -2.77 -1.03 -18.94
C GLY A 115 -2.83 -1.05 -20.47
N GLU A 116 -3.49 -2.06 -21.05
CA GLU A 116 -3.77 -2.14 -22.46
C GLU A 116 -4.92 -1.21 -22.90
N HIS A 117 -5.67 -0.69 -21.94
CA HIS A 117 -6.88 0.07 -22.17
C HIS A 117 -6.68 1.54 -21.79
N SER A 118 -6.48 2.38 -22.80
CA SER A 118 -6.78 3.79 -22.68
C SER A 118 -8.30 3.92 -22.49
N TYR A 119 -8.74 4.16 -21.26
CA TYR A 119 -10.13 4.56 -21.06
C TYR A 119 -10.30 5.99 -21.59
N PRO A 120 -11.10 6.19 -22.62
CA PRO A 120 -11.34 7.56 -23.10
C PRO A 120 -12.14 8.31 -22.03
N PRO A 121 -11.78 9.54 -21.74
CA PRO A 121 -10.61 10.26 -22.27
C PRO A 121 -9.45 10.43 -21.28
N TYR A 122 -9.39 9.69 -20.14
CA TYR A 122 -8.81 10.23 -18.91
C TYR A 122 -7.54 9.56 -18.38
N HIS A 123 -7.11 8.39 -18.85
CA HIS A 123 -6.03 7.65 -18.18
C HIS A 123 -5.17 6.78 -19.10
N ALA A 124 -4.58 7.40 -20.10
CA ALA A 124 -3.40 6.79 -20.65
C ALA A 124 -2.28 6.94 -19.62
N GLY A 125 -1.69 5.84 -19.15
CA GLY A 125 -0.56 5.89 -18.24
C GLY A 125 0.66 6.56 -18.86
N TYR A 126 1.65 6.89 -18.04
CA TYR A 126 2.87 7.59 -18.46
C TYR A 126 3.53 6.98 -19.72
N LEU A 127 3.53 5.65 -19.86
CA LEU A 127 4.18 4.99 -21.01
C LEU A 127 3.43 5.19 -22.33
N GLN A 128 2.12 5.38 -22.29
CA GLN A 128 1.29 5.59 -23.49
C GLN A 128 1.23 7.07 -23.92
N MET A 129 1.62 7.97 -23.03
CA MET A 129 1.62 9.40 -23.32
C MET A 129 2.69 9.76 -24.37
N PRO A 130 2.38 10.67 -25.31
CA PRO A 130 3.42 11.24 -26.18
C PRO A 130 4.50 11.92 -25.32
N ASN A 131 5.74 11.93 -25.80
CA ASN A 131 6.84 12.56 -25.08
C ASN A 131 6.50 14.02 -24.73
N ILE A 132 6.20 14.28 -23.48
CA ILE A 132 6.03 15.64 -22.96
C ILE A 132 7.43 16.28 -22.97
N ARG A 133 7.62 17.26 -23.84
CA ARG A 133 8.94 17.88 -24.05
C ARG A 133 9.10 19.21 -23.33
N THR A 134 7.99 19.84 -22.95
CA THR A 134 8.02 21.17 -22.35
C THR A 134 7.00 21.30 -21.23
N LEU A 135 7.26 22.22 -20.29
CA LEU A 135 6.32 22.59 -19.24
C LEU A 135 4.98 23.11 -19.82
N ASN A 136 5.01 23.67 -21.04
CA ASN A 136 3.83 24.12 -21.76
C ASN A 136 2.91 22.97 -22.16
N ASP A 137 3.44 21.80 -22.46
CA ASP A 137 2.64 20.62 -22.84
C ASP A 137 1.82 20.15 -21.62
N ILE A 138 2.40 20.24 -20.41
CA ILE A 138 1.72 19.95 -19.16
C ILE A 138 0.66 21.01 -18.82
N THR A 139 1.00 22.28 -18.96
CA THR A 139 0.12 23.39 -18.55
C THR A 139 -1.05 23.59 -19.50
N THR A 140 -0.88 23.34 -20.80
CA THR A 140 -1.93 23.52 -21.80
C THR A 140 -3.04 22.47 -21.63
N ASP A 141 -2.69 21.23 -21.38
CA ASP A 141 -3.67 20.15 -21.19
C ASP A 141 -4.32 20.21 -19.80
N TYR A 142 -3.60 20.67 -18.78
CA TYR A 142 -4.09 20.74 -17.41
C TYR A 142 -4.99 21.96 -17.12
N CYS A 143 -4.68 23.11 -17.73
CA CYS A 143 -5.36 24.39 -17.43
C CYS A 143 -6.50 24.73 -18.38
N MET A 144 -6.60 24.11 -19.54
CA MET A 144 -7.57 24.50 -20.57
C MET A 144 -8.89 23.72 -20.52
N GLY A 145 -9.11 22.89 -19.50
CA GLY A 145 -10.35 22.11 -19.38
C GLY A 145 -10.51 21.07 -20.50
N GLY A 146 -9.43 20.72 -21.16
CA GLY A 146 -9.35 19.57 -22.05
C GLY A 146 -9.47 18.29 -21.21
N ASP A 147 -10.19 17.35 -21.74
CA ASP A 147 -10.52 16.08 -21.07
C ASP A 147 -9.32 15.13 -20.91
N LEU A 148 -8.11 15.54 -21.24
CA LEU A 148 -6.86 14.76 -21.16
C LEU A 148 -6.02 15.24 -19.99
N ILE A 149 -6.11 14.55 -18.86
CA ILE A 149 -5.11 14.69 -17.81
C ILE A 149 -3.89 13.90 -18.25
N ALA A 150 -2.83 14.61 -18.61
CA ALA A 150 -1.57 13.99 -18.98
C ALA A 150 -0.94 13.33 -17.76
N ASP A 151 -0.67 12.04 -17.83
CA ASP A 151 0.12 11.35 -16.83
C ASP A 151 1.61 11.65 -17.06
N SER A 152 2.18 12.43 -16.16
CA SER A 152 3.59 12.83 -16.19
C SER A 152 4.49 12.00 -15.28
N GLU A 153 3.91 11.16 -14.44
CA GLU A 153 4.62 10.40 -13.41
C GLU A 153 4.52 8.90 -13.67
N PRO A 154 5.67 8.20 -13.78
CA PRO A 154 5.64 6.74 -13.94
C PRO A 154 5.18 6.05 -12.66
N ASP A 155 4.53 4.90 -12.83
CA ASP A 155 4.21 4.02 -11.73
C ASP A 155 5.46 3.56 -10.98
N LEU A 156 5.34 3.44 -9.67
CA LEU A 156 6.41 2.95 -8.82
C LEU A 156 6.24 1.45 -8.54
N PHE A 157 7.25 0.69 -8.91
CA PHE A 157 7.35 -0.73 -8.61
C PHE A 157 8.37 -0.97 -7.51
N PHE A 158 8.06 -1.91 -6.64
CA PHE A 158 8.98 -2.39 -5.61
C PHE A 158 8.99 -3.91 -5.62
N PHE A 159 10.16 -4.50 -5.42
CA PHE A 159 10.31 -5.94 -5.40
C PHE A 159 11.04 -6.38 -4.14
N SER A 160 10.70 -7.58 -3.67
CA SER A 160 11.47 -8.29 -2.66
C SER A 160 11.90 -9.64 -3.20
N LEU A 161 13.11 -10.03 -2.85
CA LEU A 161 13.72 -11.32 -3.10
C LEU A 161 14.13 -11.91 -1.73
N PRO A 162 14.44 -13.20 -1.64
CA PRO A 162 14.89 -13.82 -0.39
C PRO A 162 16.08 -13.12 0.27
N HIS A 163 16.92 -12.44 -0.50
CA HIS A 163 18.17 -11.81 -0.02
C HIS A 163 18.23 -10.30 -0.31
N GLY A 164 17.11 -9.65 -0.53
CA GLY A 164 17.11 -8.22 -0.76
C GLY A 164 15.90 -7.75 -1.52
N GLY A 165 15.94 -6.50 -1.95
CA GLY A 165 14.86 -5.90 -2.70
C GLY A 165 15.23 -4.53 -3.22
N GLY A 166 14.31 -3.91 -3.93
CA GLY A 166 14.54 -2.59 -4.49
C GLY A 166 13.29 -1.97 -5.08
N LYS A 167 13.48 -0.80 -5.66
CA LYS A 167 12.44 -0.05 -6.36
C LYS A 167 12.86 0.18 -7.80
N PHE A 168 11.91 0.10 -8.71
CA PHE A 168 12.12 0.44 -10.12
C PHE A 168 10.89 1.14 -10.69
N MET A 169 11.09 1.80 -11.79
CA MET A 169 10.04 2.39 -12.61
C MET A 169 10.34 2.10 -14.08
N PHE A 170 9.35 2.24 -14.93
CA PHE A 170 9.56 2.10 -16.35
C PHE A 170 10.01 3.42 -16.98
N SER A 171 11.01 3.34 -17.85
CA SER A 171 11.43 4.42 -18.73
C SER A 171 10.95 4.17 -20.14
N LYS A 172 10.59 5.25 -20.84
CA LYS A 172 10.33 5.20 -22.30
C LYS A 172 11.62 4.97 -23.04
N SER A 173 11.73 3.84 -23.73
CA SER A 173 12.87 3.61 -24.62
C SER A 173 12.67 4.32 -25.97
N LYS A 174 13.78 4.63 -26.65
CA LYS A 174 13.74 5.18 -28.02
C LYS A 174 13.13 4.22 -29.06
N GLY A 175 12.84 2.97 -28.68
CA GLY A 175 12.25 1.93 -29.51
C GLY A 175 10.81 1.54 -29.15
N GLY A 176 10.17 2.22 -28.21
CA GLY A 176 8.75 2.02 -27.87
C GLY A 176 8.44 0.94 -26.83
N LEU A 177 9.37 0.05 -26.46
CA LEU A 177 9.15 -0.91 -25.38
C LEU A 177 9.55 -0.31 -24.02
N PRO A 178 8.73 -0.51 -22.97
CA PRO A 178 9.08 -0.04 -21.65
C PRO A 178 10.30 -0.78 -21.09
N VAL A 179 11.23 -0.02 -20.52
CA VAL A 179 12.46 -0.57 -19.92
C VAL A 179 12.44 -0.33 -18.42
N PRO A 180 12.50 -1.39 -17.59
CA PRO A 180 12.62 -1.22 -16.15
C PRO A 180 13.96 -0.56 -15.77
N VAL A 181 13.89 0.46 -14.91
CA VAL A 181 15.07 1.19 -14.42
C VAL A 181 15.04 1.20 -12.90
N LEU A 182 16.08 0.68 -12.27
CA LEU A 182 16.24 0.71 -10.82
C LEU A 182 16.38 2.15 -10.32
N VAL A 183 15.58 2.51 -9.33
CA VAL A 183 15.60 3.85 -8.71
C VAL A 183 16.87 4.03 -7.88
N ASN A 184 17.29 2.98 -7.17
CA ASN A 184 18.51 2.99 -6.36
C ASN A 184 19.34 1.73 -6.61
N LYS A 185 20.39 1.86 -7.40
CA LYS A 185 21.30 0.75 -7.72
C LYS A 185 22.21 0.33 -6.57
N GLN A 186 22.34 1.15 -5.52
CA GLN A 186 23.23 0.83 -4.40
C GLN A 186 22.63 -0.23 -3.48
N SER A 187 21.31 -0.37 -3.45
CA SER A 187 20.63 -1.33 -2.58
C SER A 187 20.44 -2.72 -3.20
N CYS A 188 20.47 -2.83 -4.52
CA CYS A 188 20.34 -4.11 -5.22
C CYS A 188 20.91 -3.99 -6.63
N ASN A 189 21.81 -4.90 -7.00
CA ASN A 189 22.34 -5.01 -8.35
C ASN A 189 21.63 -6.16 -9.07
N ALA A 190 20.46 -5.88 -9.62
CA ALA A 190 19.64 -6.85 -10.30
C ALA A 190 19.27 -6.38 -11.71
N ARG A 191 19.15 -7.33 -12.64
CA ARG A 191 18.58 -7.11 -13.96
C ARG A 191 17.09 -7.48 -13.92
N ILE A 192 16.24 -6.56 -14.36
CA ILE A 192 14.79 -6.76 -14.42
C ILE A 192 14.38 -6.81 -15.90
N ASP A 193 13.73 -7.90 -16.28
CA ASP A 193 13.15 -8.09 -17.63
C ASP A 193 11.63 -8.21 -17.49
N TYR A 194 10.88 -7.35 -18.18
CA TYR A 194 9.43 -7.44 -18.30
C TYR A 194 9.04 -8.05 -19.64
N ILE A 195 8.12 -8.99 -19.64
CA ILE A 195 7.62 -9.71 -20.82
C ILE A 195 6.16 -9.31 -21.04
N PRO A 196 5.88 -8.29 -21.88
CA PRO A 196 4.53 -7.75 -22.06
C PRO A 196 3.50 -8.78 -22.50
N SER A 197 3.87 -9.70 -23.40
CA SER A 197 2.96 -10.70 -23.96
C SER A 197 2.36 -11.66 -22.93
N THR A 198 2.98 -11.81 -21.78
CA THR A 198 2.56 -12.71 -20.70
C THR A 198 2.43 -12.00 -19.36
N HIS A 199 2.64 -10.69 -19.31
CA HIS A 199 2.63 -9.88 -18.08
C HIS A 199 3.52 -10.45 -16.97
N LYS A 200 4.72 -10.96 -17.32
CA LYS A 200 5.65 -11.60 -16.39
C LYS A 200 6.89 -10.76 -16.20
N PHE A 201 7.48 -10.91 -15.00
CA PHE A 201 8.79 -10.38 -14.72
C PHE A 201 9.79 -11.50 -14.47
N ASN A 202 11.02 -11.30 -14.97
CA ASN A 202 12.19 -12.06 -14.55
C ASN A 202 13.17 -11.09 -13.91
N ILE A 203 13.61 -11.40 -12.70
CA ILE A 203 14.67 -10.65 -12.01
C ILE A 203 15.86 -11.59 -11.90
N THR A 204 17.02 -11.16 -12.38
CA THR A 204 18.27 -11.91 -12.25
C THR A 204 19.20 -11.13 -11.36
N ASP A 205 19.67 -11.76 -10.28
CA ASP A 205 20.62 -11.16 -9.34
C ASP A 205 22.07 -11.21 -9.88
N ASP A 206 23.01 -10.67 -9.12
CA ASP A 206 24.42 -10.61 -9.46
C ASP A 206 25.13 -11.98 -9.40
N GLN A 207 24.46 -13.01 -8.85
CA GLN A 207 24.94 -14.40 -8.86
C GLN A 207 24.37 -15.22 -10.02
N GLY A 208 23.57 -14.60 -10.88
CA GLY A 208 22.93 -15.25 -12.02
C GLY A 208 21.72 -16.10 -11.64
N THR A 209 21.19 -15.98 -10.41
CA THR A 209 19.94 -16.61 -10.01
C THR A 209 18.75 -15.84 -10.59
N THR A 210 17.85 -16.54 -11.26
CA THR A 210 16.67 -15.96 -11.88
C THR A 210 15.42 -16.22 -11.07
N TYR A 211 14.69 -15.17 -10.75
CA TYR A 211 13.42 -15.14 -10.05
C TYR A 211 12.31 -14.84 -11.03
N VAL A 212 11.37 -15.76 -11.20
CA VAL A 212 10.24 -15.65 -12.15
C VAL A 212 8.97 -15.30 -11.42
N PHE A 213 8.34 -14.19 -11.80
CA PHE A 213 7.10 -13.69 -11.21
C PHE A 213 6.00 -13.74 -12.26
N SER A 214 4.99 -14.58 -12.05
CA SER A 214 3.89 -14.77 -13.00
C SER A 214 2.51 -14.96 -12.37
N SER A 215 2.43 -15.31 -11.09
CA SER A 215 1.16 -15.34 -10.37
C SER A 215 0.74 -13.92 -10.00
N ILE A 216 -0.39 -13.45 -10.55
CA ILE A 216 -0.80 -12.05 -10.47
C ILE A 216 -1.90 -11.81 -9.45
N GLU A 217 -1.84 -10.65 -8.81
CA GLU A 217 -2.92 -10.05 -8.05
C GLU A 217 -3.57 -8.96 -8.90
N ASN A 218 -4.88 -9.05 -9.05
CA ASN A 218 -5.66 -8.03 -9.75
C ASN A 218 -6.52 -7.23 -8.78
N THR A 219 -6.59 -5.94 -9.03
CA THR A 219 -7.44 -5.02 -8.27
C THR A 219 -8.44 -4.36 -9.20
N LYS A 220 -9.69 -4.36 -8.77
CA LYS A 220 -10.80 -3.64 -9.40
C LYS A 220 -11.28 -2.55 -8.48
N VAL A 221 -11.45 -1.35 -9.01
CA VAL A 221 -11.84 -0.17 -8.24
C VAL A 221 -13.18 0.37 -8.71
N PHE A 222 -14.02 0.69 -7.73
CA PHE A 222 -15.27 1.40 -7.91
C PHE A 222 -15.18 2.73 -7.17
N SER A 223 -15.44 3.84 -7.85
CA SER A 223 -15.38 5.16 -7.26
C SER A 223 -16.66 5.95 -7.53
N CYS A 224 -17.15 6.62 -6.52
CA CYS A 224 -18.27 7.56 -6.60
C CYS A 224 -17.78 8.92 -6.13
N THR A 225 -17.85 9.92 -7.00
CA THR A 225 -17.40 11.28 -6.70
C THR A 225 -18.55 12.25 -6.88
N GLN A 226 -18.84 13.07 -5.86
CA GLN A 226 -19.92 14.05 -5.85
C GLN A 226 -19.45 15.34 -5.17
N GLU A 227 -20.00 16.48 -5.59
CA GLU A 227 -19.71 17.78 -4.98
C GLU A 227 -20.47 17.97 -3.67
N ILE A 228 -21.63 17.37 -3.54
CA ILE A 228 -22.43 17.36 -2.30
C ILE A 228 -22.77 15.92 -1.98
N MET A 229 -22.47 15.52 -0.75
CA MET A 229 -22.79 14.18 -0.25
C MET A 229 -23.23 14.30 1.20
N SER A 230 -24.41 13.80 1.51
CA SER A 230 -24.90 13.73 2.89
C SER A 230 -24.10 12.69 3.69
N ARG A 231 -24.13 12.80 5.02
CA ARG A 231 -23.47 11.82 5.88
C ARG A 231 -23.96 10.39 5.64
N SER A 232 -25.28 10.22 5.49
CA SER A 232 -25.86 8.92 5.20
C SER A 232 -25.39 8.35 3.88
N GLU A 233 -25.24 9.16 2.84
CA GLU A 233 -24.70 8.74 1.55
C GLU A 233 -23.21 8.40 1.64
N LEU A 234 -22.42 9.13 2.41
CA LEU A 234 -21.01 8.82 2.66
C LEU A 234 -20.84 7.48 3.35
N GLU A 235 -21.68 7.21 4.35
CA GLU A 235 -21.59 5.99 5.18
C GLU A 235 -22.23 4.77 4.49
N THR A 236 -23.08 4.98 3.48
CA THR A 236 -23.69 3.89 2.72
C THR A 236 -22.66 3.25 1.82
N ASP A 237 -22.52 1.93 1.93
CA ASP A 237 -21.61 1.16 1.08
C ASP A 237 -21.99 1.20 -0.40
N ILE A 238 -21.01 1.08 -1.29
CA ILE A 238 -21.26 0.95 -2.73
C ILE A 238 -21.70 -0.48 -3.00
N ASP A 239 -22.95 -0.67 -3.42
CA ASP A 239 -23.40 -1.98 -3.90
C ASP A 239 -22.84 -2.26 -5.28
N ILE A 240 -21.68 -2.90 -5.31
CA ILE A 240 -20.98 -3.28 -6.54
C ILE A 240 -21.66 -4.41 -7.31
N THR A 241 -22.62 -5.09 -6.69
CA THR A 241 -23.33 -6.23 -7.29
C THR A 241 -24.53 -5.78 -8.13
N ASN A 242 -25.06 -4.59 -7.84
CA ASN A 242 -26.23 -4.05 -8.50
C ASN A 242 -25.83 -2.90 -9.46
N ARG A 243 -26.01 -3.15 -10.76
CA ARG A 243 -25.68 -2.17 -11.82
C ARG A 243 -26.54 -0.90 -11.73
N ASP A 244 -27.79 -1.00 -11.28
CA ASP A 244 -28.68 0.15 -11.18
C ASP A 244 -28.34 1.01 -9.96
N SER A 245 -27.96 0.41 -8.84
CA SER A 245 -27.39 1.14 -7.69
C SER A 245 -26.14 1.91 -8.09
N ARG A 246 -25.25 1.32 -8.89
CA ARG A 246 -24.04 2.00 -9.38
C ARG A 246 -24.39 3.24 -10.21
N ARG A 247 -25.39 3.15 -11.10
CA ARG A 247 -25.85 4.28 -11.91
C ARG A 247 -26.44 5.40 -11.09
N ASN A 248 -27.25 5.05 -10.07
CA ASN A 248 -27.91 6.04 -9.21
C ASN A 248 -26.93 6.89 -8.40
N PHE A 249 -25.72 6.36 -8.13
CA PHE A 249 -24.67 7.07 -7.37
C PHE A 249 -23.56 7.62 -8.27
N ASN A 250 -23.73 7.69 -9.58
CA ASN A 250 -22.64 8.08 -10.51
C ASN A 250 -21.33 7.34 -10.22
N THR A 251 -21.43 6.05 -9.94
CA THR A 251 -20.27 5.22 -9.62
C THR A 251 -19.53 4.84 -10.89
N SER A 252 -18.29 5.25 -10.99
CA SER A 252 -17.37 4.84 -12.03
C SER A 252 -16.75 3.48 -11.66
N GLU A 253 -16.73 2.58 -12.62
CA GLU A 253 -16.01 1.31 -12.54
C GLU A 253 -14.72 1.47 -13.36
N TYR A 254 -13.59 1.29 -12.71
CA TYR A 254 -12.29 1.37 -13.37
C TYR A 254 -11.90 0.01 -13.92
N PRO A 255 -11.10 -0.06 -15.00
CA PRO A 255 -10.56 -1.31 -15.49
C PRO A 255 -9.80 -2.06 -14.41
N ASP A 256 -9.82 -3.38 -14.49
CA ASP A 256 -9.00 -4.21 -13.63
C ASP A 256 -7.52 -3.98 -13.98
N TYR A 257 -6.69 -3.83 -12.96
CA TYR A 257 -5.25 -3.71 -13.15
C TYR A 257 -4.49 -4.68 -12.27
N THR A 258 -3.30 -5.07 -12.71
CA THR A 258 -2.41 -5.92 -11.91
C THR A 258 -1.69 -5.07 -10.87
N SER A 259 -1.93 -5.38 -9.59
CA SER A 259 -1.36 -4.68 -8.43
C SER A 259 -0.08 -5.33 -7.90
N ALA A 260 0.07 -6.64 -8.11
CA ALA A 260 1.26 -7.37 -7.69
C ALA A 260 1.52 -8.64 -8.52
N TRP A 261 2.77 -9.07 -8.50
CA TRP A 261 3.24 -10.34 -9.07
C TRP A 261 3.97 -11.14 -8.00
N TYR A 262 3.55 -12.37 -7.83
CA TYR A 262 4.13 -13.28 -6.84
C TYR A 262 5.16 -14.20 -7.51
N LEU A 263 6.14 -14.60 -6.73
CA LEU A 263 7.25 -15.43 -7.16
C LEU A 263 6.79 -16.87 -7.42
N ASP A 264 6.85 -17.34 -8.67
CA ASP A 264 6.50 -18.70 -9.04
C ASP A 264 7.68 -19.66 -8.98
N ARG A 265 8.86 -19.15 -9.30
CA ARG A 265 10.04 -20.03 -9.41
C ARG A 265 11.33 -19.24 -9.22
N ILE A 266 12.28 -19.91 -8.57
CA ILE A 266 13.68 -19.49 -8.50
C ILE A 266 14.50 -20.54 -9.23
N VAL A 267 15.41 -20.10 -10.11
CA VAL A 267 16.31 -20.99 -10.87
C VAL A 267 17.73 -20.49 -10.69
N SER A 268 18.62 -21.33 -10.13
CA SER A 268 20.03 -21.02 -10.04
C SER A 268 20.73 -21.15 -11.39
N GLN A 269 21.93 -20.61 -11.49
CA GLN A 269 22.77 -20.77 -12.69
C GLN A 269 23.13 -22.24 -12.95
N GLN A 270 23.13 -23.09 -11.91
CA GLN A 270 23.41 -24.54 -12.02
C GLN A 270 22.17 -25.35 -12.36
N GLY A 271 20.98 -24.74 -12.42
CA GLY A 271 19.73 -25.40 -12.75
C GLY A 271 18.93 -25.92 -11.55
N ASP A 272 19.38 -25.68 -10.30
CA ASP A 272 18.57 -25.94 -9.12
C ASP A 272 17.31 -25.08 -9.14
N THR A 273 16.20 -25.65 -8.73
CA THR A 273 14.90 -24.97 -8.84
C THR A 273 14.09 -25.08 -7.55
N ILE A 274 13.47 -23.96 -7.16
CA ILE A 274 12.43 -23.89 -6.13
C ILE A 274 11.17 -23.35 -6.80
N SER A 275 10.02 -24.01 -6.62
CA SER A 275 8.73 -23.62 -7.20
C SER A 275 7.71 -23.29 -6.12
N PHE A 276 6.83 -22.32 -6.42
CA PHE A 276 5.79 -21.81 -5.54
C PHE A 276 4.44 -22.08 -6.18
N GLU A 277 3.49 -22.58 -5.41
CA GLU A 277 2.14 -22.91 -5.87
C GLU A 277 1.12 -22.01 -5.16
N TYR A 278 0.14 -21.55 -5.92
CA TYR A 278 -0.86 -20.60 -5.43
C TYR A 278 -2.27 -21.05 -5.79
N GLU A 279 -3.22 -20.63 -4.96
CA GLU A 279 -4.65 -20.62 -5.26
C GLU A 279 -5.16 -19.19 -5.20
N GLN A 280 -6.18 -18.87 -6.00
CA GLN A 280 -6.79 -17.53 -6.02
C GLN A 280 -7.88 -17.40 -4.95
N GLU A 281 -7.90 -16.28 -4.27
CA GLU A 281 -9.00 -15.88 -3.39
C GLU A 281 -9.40 -14.42 -3.71
N SER A 282 -10.67 -14.08 -3.46
CA SER A 282 -11.13 -12.71 -3.70
C SER A 282 -11.86 -12.13 -2.50
N TYR A 283 -11.63 -10.86 -2.26
CA TYR A 283 -12.24 -10.13 -1.16
C TYR A 283 -12.37 -8.64 -1.48
N GLN A 284 -13.20 -7.97 -0.70
CA GLN A 284 -13.42 -6.55 -0.79
C GLN A 284 -12.69 -5.85 0.34
N LEU A 285 -12.07 -4.72 0.04
CA LEU A 285 -11.57 -3.82 1.07
C LEU A 285 -12.69 -2.95 1.62
N PRO A 286 -12.58 -2.47 2.86
CA PRO A 286 -13.51 -1.51 3.42
C PRO A 286 -13.58 -0.25 2.57
N LEU A 287 -14.76 0.36 2.56
CA LEU A 287 -15.00 1.61 1.86
C LEU A 287 -14.05 2.70 2.35
N GLN A 288 -13.34 3.32 1.43
CA GLN A 288 -12.46 4.45 1.68
C GLN A 288 -13.19 5.75 1.33
N PHE A 289 -12.88 6.82 2.07
CA PHE A 289 -13.44 8.14 1.84
C PHE A 289 -12.34 9.17 1.70
N SER A 290 -12.51 10.09 0.77
CA SER A 290 -11.71 11.30 0.70
C SER A 290 -12.60 12.52 0.49
N CYS A 291 -12.14 13.67 0.94
CA CYS A 291 -12.78 14.95 0.67
C CYS A 291 -11.70 15.92 0.22
N MET A 292 -11.89 16.48 -0.95
CA MET A 292 -11.03 17.53 -1.48
C MET A 292 -11.77 18.86 -1.37
N VAL A 293 -11.09 19.86 -0.83
CA VAL A 293 -11.60 21.23 -0.73
C VAL A 293 -10.85 22.10 -1.74
N PHE A 294 -11.58 22.71 -2.66
CA PHE A 294 -11.02 23.63 -3.63
C PHE A 294 -11.17 25.06 -3.09
N ASN A 295 -10.07 25.71 -2.78
CA ASN A 295 -10.05 27.13 -2.49
C ASN A 295 -8.95 27.80 -3.31
N ILE A 296 -9.34 28.35 -4.45
CA ILE A 296 -8.39 29.13 -5.26
C ILE A 296 -8.35 30.52 -4.67
N ARG A 297 -7.31 30.83 -3.90
CA ARG A 297 -7.01 32.18 -3.46
C ARG A 297 -6.88 33.09 -4.68
N LYS A 298 -7.53 34.24 -4.64
CA LYS A 298 -7.33 35.38 -5.56
C LYS A 298 -5.92 36.00 -5.41
N THR A 299 -4.85 35.24 -5.48
CA THR A 299 -3.52 35.81 -5.58
C THR A 299 -3.17 35.94 -7.05
N GLN A 300 -3.29 37.15 -7.52
CA GLN A 300 -2.63 37.76 -8.67
C GLN A 300 -1.84 36.83 -9.59
N VAL A 301 -2.50 36.02 -10.36
CA VAL A 301 -1.91 35.55 -11.60
C VAL A 301 -2.33 36.54 -12.67
N SER A 302 -1.48 37.52 -12.93
CA SER A 302 -1.67 38.46 -14.02
C SER A 302 -1.69 37.70 -15.33
N GLY A 303 -2.85 37.63 -15.94
CA GLY A 303 -3.00 37.03 -17.28
C GLY A 303 -4.22 36.13 -17.45
N TYR A 304 -4.94 35.74 -16.40
CA TYR A 304 -6.18 34.95 -16.53
C TYR A 304 -7.41 35.78 -16.29
N ALA A 305 -8.25 35.85 -17.30
CA ALA A 305 -9.31 36.84 -17.42
C ALA A 305 -10.51 36.65 -16.49
N ASP A 306 -10.69 35.52 -15.82
CA ASP A 306 -11.91 35.34 -15.02
C ASP A 306 -11.74 34.28 -13.91
N LEU A 307 -11.17 34.70 -12.77
CA LEU A 307 -11.11 33.88 -11.55
C LEU A 307 -12.50 33.61 -10.92
N SER A 308 -13.55 34.25 -11.39
CA SER A 308 -14.92 34.02 -10.92
C SER A 308 -15.46 32.66 -11.39
N LYS A 309 -14.85 32.07 -12.40
CA LYS A 309 -15.19 30.75 -12.95
C LYS A 309 -14.38 29.60 -12.30
N CYS A 310 -13.43 29.90 -11.42
CA CYS A 310 -12.74 28.87 -10.70
C CYS A 310 -13.70 28.18 -9.72
N PRO A 311 -13.87 26.86 -9.78
CA PRO A 311 -14.82 26.17 -8.91
C PRO A 311 -14.36 26.31 -7.46
N LYS A 312 -15.21 26.94 -6.64
CA LYS A 312 -15.13 26.85 -5.19
C LYS A 312 -16.04 25.69 -4.79
N GLY A 313 -15.50 24.71 -4.10
CA GLY A 313 -16.36 23.60 -3.72
C GLY A 313 -15.65 22.53 -2.91
N LYS A 314 -16.44 21.61 -2.44
CA LYS A 314 -16.00 20.36 -1.82
C LYS A 314 -16.27 19.24 -2.81
N ARG A 315 -15.36 18.27 -2.90
CA ARG A 315 -15.57 17.05 -3.66
C ARG A 315 -15.37 15.86 -2.75
N TYR A 316 -16.41 15.07 -2.60
CA TYR A 316 -16.37 13.84 -1.80
C TYR A 316 -16.19 12.66 -2.73
N THR A 317 -15.26 11.78 -2.38
CA THR A 317 -15.02 10.56 -3.14
C THR A 317 -15.13 9.36 -2.22
N LYS A 318 -15.92 8.37 -2.62
CA LYS A 318 -15.99 7.04 -2.00
C LYS A 318 -15.32 6.07 -2.95
N THR A 319 -14.45 5.23 -2.41
CA THR A 319 -13.75 4.22 -3.22
C THR A 319 -13.88 2.86 -2.57
N LYS A 320 -14.26 1.87 -3.36
CA LYS A 320 -14.31 0.47 -2.97
C LYS A 320 -13.45 -0.36 -3.90
N SER A 321 -12.60 -1.20 -3.33
CA SER A 321 -11.71 -2.06 -4.09
C SER A 321 -12.03 -3.53 -3.85
N VAL A 322 -11.95 -4.30 -4.93
CA VAL A 322 -12.05 -5.75 -4.93
C VAL A 322 -10.72 -6.30 -5.38
N LEU A 323 -10.19 -7.24 -4.63
CA LEU A 323 -8.93 -7.87 -4.94
C LEU A 323 -9.16 -9.34 -5.29
N SER A 324 -8.42 -9.82 -6.31
CA SER A 324 -8.21 -11.22 -6.60
C SER A 324 -6.73 -11.51 -6.38
N SER A 325 -6.39 -12.18 -5.28
CA SER A 325 -5.03 -12.28 -4.76
C SER A 325 -4.57 -13.74 -4.68
N PRO A 326 -3.35 -14.07 -5.15
CA PRO A 326 -2.76 -15.39 -4.96
C PRO A 326 -2.52 -15.69 -3.48
N ARG A 327 -2.86 -16.91 -3.08
CA ARG A 327 -2.61 -17.47 -1.77
C ARG A 327 -1.62 -18.61 -1.91
N LEU A 328 -0.44 -18.48 -1.32
CA LEU A 328 0.62 -19.47 -1.37
C LEU A 328 0.17 -20.77 -0.69
N THR A 329 0.12 -21.88 -1.42
CA THR A 329 -0.29 -23.19 -0.89
C THR A 329 0.87 -24.14 -0.63
N ALA A 330 1.90 -24.06 -1.48
CA ALA A 330 3.10 -24.89 -1.31
C ALA A 330 4.35 -24.25 -1.90
N ILE A 331 5.50 -24.63 -1.34
CA ILE A 331 6.83 -24.38 -1.90
C ILE A 331 7.50 -25.74 -2.07
N LYS A 332 7.98 -26.04 -3.27
CA LYS A 332 8.59 -27.34 -3.59
C LYS A 332 10.02 -27.16 -4.05
N TRP A 333 10.88 -28.02 -3.56
CA TRP A 333 12.28 -28.14 -3.99
C TRP A 333 12.73 -29.58 -3.99
N ARG A 334 13.93 -29.83 -4.47
CA ARG A 334 14.48 -31.18 -4.63
C ARG A 334 14.45 -32.03 -3.37
N HIS A 335 14.56 -31.44 -2.18
CA HIS A 335 14.73 -32.17 -0.92
C HIS A 335 13.50 -32.12 0.00
N GLY A 336 12.40 -31.53 -0.42
CA GLY A 336 11.21 -31.45 0.40
C GLY A 336 10.16 -30.47 -0.12
N LYS A 337 9.24 -30.15 0.77
CA LYS A 337 8.11 -29.29 0.46
C LYS A 337 7.67 -28.52 1.72
N VAL A 338 7.28 -27.27 1.55
CA VAL A 338 6.49 -26.55 2.54
C VAL A 338 5.04 -26.57 2.09
N ARG A 339 4.14 -26.90 2.99
CA ARG A 339 2.70 -26.87 2.76
C ARG A 339 2.04 -25.94 3.77
N LEU A 340 1.10 -25.13 3.31
CA LEU A 340 0.34 -24.21 4.14
C LEU A 340 -1.12 -24.66 4.19
N GLU A 341 -1.70 -24.70 5.39
CA GLU A 341 -3.11 -24.97 5.61
C GLU A 341 -3.84 -23.72 6.06
N TYR A 342 -5.09 -23.60 5.63
CA TYR A 342 -5.87 -22.39 5.74
C TYR A 342 -7.27 -22.65 6.27
N SER A 343 -7.82 -21.67 6.98
CA SER A 343 -9.24 -21.58 7.29
C SER A 343 -9.80 -20.20 6.94
N LYS A 344 -11.12 -20.13 6.86
CA LYS A 344 -11.83 -18.87 6.57
C LYS A 344 -11.59 -17.83 7.66
N ARG A 345 -11.56 -16.56 7.26
CA ARG A 345 -11.44 -15.40 8.17
C ARG A 345 -12.69 -14.53 8.10
N GLU A 346 -12.91 -13.74 9.17
CA GLU A 346 -14.11 -12.93 9.34
C GLU A 346 -13.87 -11.43 9.15
N ASP A 347 -12.63 -11.00 9.19
CA ASP A 347 -12.24 -9.58 9.14
C ASP A 347 -12.07 -9.04 7.72
N LEU A 348 -12.32 -9.85 6.69
CA LEU A 348 -12.42 -9.42 5.29
C LEU A 348 -13.77 -9.82 4.72
N GLN A 349 -14.32 -8.96 3.88
CA GLN A 349 -15.57 -9.23 3.22
C GLN A 349 -15.34 -10.07 1.95
N TRP A 350 -15.94 -11.26 1.91
CA TRP A 350 -15.85 -12.11 0.72
C TRP A 350 -16.53 -11.45 -0.49
N TYR A 351 -15.91 -11.57 -1.65
CA TYR A 351 -16.51 -11.17 -2.91
C TYR A 351 -17.24 -12.35 -3.53
N LYS A 352 -18.55 -12.36 -3.42
CA LYS A 352 -19.44 -13.51 -3.72
C LYS A 352 -19.36 -14.09 -5.14
N PHE A 353 -18.68 -13.41 -6.07
CA PHE A 353 -18.52 -13.89 -7.45
C PHE A 353 -17.21 -14.66 -7.68
N SER A 354 -16.43 -14.90 -6.64
CA SER A 354 -15.22 -15.68 -6.71
C SER A 354 -15.38 -17.01 -5.94
N ASP A 355 -14.64 -18.01 -6.40
CA ASP A 355 -14.75 -19.38 -5.87
C ASP A 355 -14.16 -19.54 -4.47
N SER A 356 -13.27 -18.65 -4.03
CA SER A 356 -12.57 -18.76 -2.74
C SER A 356 -12.82 -17.58 -1.84
N ALA A 357 -13.26 -17.86 -0.61
CA ALA A 357 -13.35 -16.88 0.46
C ALA A 357 -11.96 -16.52 1.00
N PRO A 358 -11.76 -15.30 1.54
CA PRO A 358 -10.48 -14.92 2.17
C PRO A 358 -10.17 -15.84 3.35
N CYS A 359 -8.90 -16.23 3.45
CA CYS A 359 -8.41 -17.21 4.41
C CYS A 359 -7.26 -16.66 5.26
N LYS A 360 -7.07 -17.27 6.44
CA LYS A 360 -5.91 -17.09 7.31
C LYS A 360 -5.06 -18.35 7.34
N ILE A 361 -3.78 -18.22 7.64
CA ILE A 361 -2.86 -19.36 7.75
C ILE A 361 -3.05 -20.00 9.11
N ASP A 362 -3.42 -21.28 9.14
CA ASP A 362 -3.52 -22.05 10.38
C ASP A 362 -2.23 -22.82 10.67
N ARG A 363 -1.59 -23.38 9.60
CA ARG A 363 -0.40 -24.22 9.75
C ARG A 363 0.59 -23.99 8.63
N ILE A 364 1.87 -24.12 8.98
CA ILE A 364 3.01 -24.14 8.04
C ILE A 364 3.77 -25.43 8.33
N ILE A 365 3.74 -26.38 7.40
CA ILE A 365 4.31 -27.72 7.56
C ILE A 365 5.47 -27.86 6.61
N ILE A 366 6.64 -28.18 7.14
CA ILE A 366 7.83 -28.53 6.37
C ILE A 366 7.94 -30.04 6.30
N GLU A 367 7.95 -30.60 5.10
CA GLU A 367 7.97 -32.03 4.83
C GLU A 367 9.27 -32.39 4.10
N ASP A 368 9.83 -33.55 4.39
CA ASP A 368 10.92 -34.12 3.62
C ASP A 368 10.43 -34.75 2.30
N VAL A 369 11.33 -35.38 1.55
CA VAL A 369 11.00 -36.05 0.27
C VAL A 369 10.04 -37.23 0.42
N SER A 370 9.95 -37.83 1.61
CA SER A 370 9.03 -38.93 1.91
C SER A 370 7.63 -38.44 2.30
N GLY A 371 7.49 -37.12 2.52
CA GLY A 371 6.26 -36.49 3.03
C GLY A 371 6.17 -36.50 4.56
N ALA A 372 7.23 -36.92 5.27
CA ALA A 372 7.25 -36.87 6.72
C ALA A 372 7.49 -35.43 7.20
N PRO A 373 6.72 -34.94 8.20
CA PRO A 373 6.87 -33.58 8.69
C PRO A 373 8.17 -33.44 9.51
N ILE A 374 8.98 -32.46 9.12
CA ILE A 374 10.20 -32.05 9.84
C ILE A 374 9.86 -30.94 10.85
N LYS A 375 8.88 -30.06 10.49
CA LYS A 375 8.35 -28.99 11.30
C LYS A 375 6.85 -28.88 11.08
N ASP A 376 6.11 -28.55 12.11
CA ASP A 376 4.66 -28.31 12.07
C ASP A 376 4.32 -27.07 12.89
N TYR A 377 4.43 -25.91 12.29
CA TYR A 377 4.09 -24.63 12.93
C TYR A 377 2.59 -24.39 12.88
N ARG A 378 1.98 -24.18 14.03
CA ARG A 378 0.58 -23.80 14.18
C ARG A 378 0.47 -22.37 14.66
N LEU A 379 -0.31 -21.58 13.94
CA LEU A 379 -0.58 -20.19 14.28
C LEU A 379 -1.84 -20.14 15.15
N GLU A 380 -1.67 -19.68 16.39
CA GLU A 380 -2.77 -19.43 17.30
C GLU A 380 -3.28 -18.02 17.06
N GLN A 381 -4.52 -17.92 16.58
CA GLN A 381 -5.06 -16.66 16.07
C GLN A 381 -6.45 -16.38 16.65
N SER A 382 -6.69 -15.13 16.97
CA SER A 382 -7.99 -14.58 17.34
C SER A 382 -8.25 -13.27 16.58
N TYR A 383 -9.16 -12.45 17.07
CA TYR A 383 -9.44 -11.14 16.50
C TYR A 383 -9.31 -10.05 17.54
N PHE A 384 -8.74 -8.91 17.15
CA PHE A 384 -8.97 -7.67 17.88
C PHE A 384 -10.45 -7.31 17.75
N ASP A 385 -11.08 -7.00 18.88
CA ASP A 385 -12.46 -6.56 18.88
C ASP A 385 -12.51 -5.04 18.69
N GLY A 386 -13.19 -4.61 17.65
CA GLY A 386 -13.35 -3.19 17.29
C GLY A 386 -14.71 -2.62 17.72
N GLY A 387 -15.51 -3.34 18.52
CA GLY A 387 -16.83 -2.90 18.95
C GLY A 387 -17.96 -3.86 18.59
N THR A 388 -19.17 -3.51 19.01
CA THR A 388 -20.31 -4.43 19.14
C THR A 388 -21.17 -4.66 17.91
N ASN A 389 -20.81 -4.14 16.74
CA ASN A 389 -21.65 -4.35 15.57
C ASN A 389 -21.34 -5.68 14.87
N SER A 390 -21.99 -6.74 15.34
CA SER A 390 -21.83 -8.11 14.79
C SER A 390 -22.27 -8.28 13.34
N ASN A 391 -23.03 -7.32 12.78
CA ASN A 391 -23.57 -7.43 11.43
C ASN A 391 -22.54 -7.10 10.33
N VAL A 392 -21.44 -6.42 10.67
CA VAL A 392 -20.39 -6.00 9.74
C VAL A 392 -18.99 -6.31 10.31
N PRO A 393 -18.69 -7.59 10.55
CA PRO A 393 -17.45 -8.00 11.21
C PRO A 393 -16.20 -7.52 10.46
N HIS A 394 -16.25 -7.46 9.15
CA HIS A 394 -15.15 -7.00 8.31
C HIS A 394 -14.71 -5.54 8.54
N LEU A 395 -15.59 -4.69 9.11
CA LEU A 395 -15.23 -3.31 9.46
C LEU A 395 -14.57 -3.21 10.84
N TYR A 396 -14.92 -4.09 11.78
CA TYR A 396 -14.52 -3.95 13.18
C TYR A 396 -13.48 -4.96 13.63
N LYS A 397 -13.48 -6.17 13.08
CA LYS A 397 -12.49 -7.20 13.40
C LYS A 397 -11.19 -6.99 12.64
N ARG A 398 -10.07 -7.37 13.27
CA ARG A 398 -8.76 -7.49 12.63
C ARG A 398 -8.11 -8.75 13.15
N LEU A 399 -7.58 -9.58 12.25
CA LEU A 399 -6.92 -10.82 12.61
C LEU A 399 -5.73 -10.54 13.53
N ARG A 400 -5.61 -11.28 14.62
CA ARG A 400 -4.56 -11.15 15.64
C ARG A 400 -3.81 -12.47 15.78
N LEU A 401 -2.50 -12.41 15.74
CA LEU A 401 -1.64 -13.55 16.05
C LEU A 401 -1.39 -13.58 17.56
N ASP A 402 -1.86 -14.58 18.27
CA ASP A 402 -1.71 -14.73 19.72
C ASP A 402 -0.49 -15.57 20.08
N GLY A 403 -0.16 -16.55 19.21
CA GLY A 403 0.95 -17.45 19.43
C GLY A 403 1.39 -18.20 18.20
N LEU A 404 2.56 -18.82 18.31
CA LEU A 404 3.12 -19.71 17.30
C LEU A 404 3.70 -20.93 18.03
N ARG A 405 3.30 -22.13 17.64
CA ARG A 405 3.75 -23.36 18.26
C ARG A 405 4.26 -24.35 17.22
N ASP A 406 5.39 -25.00 17.50
CA ASP A 406 5.82 -26.19 16.73
C ASP A 406 5.18 -27.44 17.37
N ALA A 407 4.24 -28.07 16.66
CA ALA A 407 3.51 -29.21 17.18
C ALA A 407 4.34 -30.50 17.32
N LEU A 408 5.56 -30.51 16.76
CA LEU A 408 6.49 -31.64 16.86
C LEU A 408 7.46 -31.51 18.05
N VAL A 409 7.47 -30.34 18.71
CA VAL A 409 8.40 -30.06 19.81
C VAL A 409 7.62 -29.56 21.01
N ASP A 410 7.60 -30.37 22.08
CA ASP A 410 6.92 -29.98 23.33
C ASP A 410 7.56 -28.72 23.92
N GLY A 411 6.67 -27.79 24.36
CA GLY A 411 7.08 -26.54 24.97
C GLY A 411 7.62 -25.50 24.00
N TYR A 412 7.73 -25.77 22.70
CA TYR A 412 8.13 -24.76 21.73
C TYR A 412 6.94 -23.88 21.35
N ALA A 413 6.81 -22.74 22.02
CA ALA A 413 5.77 -21.77 21.75
C ALA A 413 6.25 -20.33 21.93
N TYR A 414 5.92 -19.49 20.96
CA TYR A 414 5.96 -18.03 21.07
C TYR A 414 4.60 -17.53 21.49
N GLY A 415 4.58 -16.55 22.39
CA GLY A 415 3.37 -15.81 22.77
C GLY A 415 3.48 -14.34 22.43
N PHE A 416 2.40 -13.73 21.99
CA PHE A 416 2.37 -12.32 21.57
C PHE A 416 1.32 -11.56 22.38
N ARG A 417 1.71 -10.40 22.91
CA ARG A 417 0.79 -9.50 23.62
C ARG A 417 0.77 -8.15 22.95
N TYR A 418 -0.40 -7.55 22.94
CA TYR A 418 -0.67 -6.29 22.25
C TYR A 418 -1.22 -5.26 23.20
N GLN A 419 -1.01 -3.99 22.88
CA GLN A 419 -1.63 -2.87 23.59
C GLN A 419 -3.15 -3.01 23.54
N GLY A 420 -3.74 -3.10 24.73
CA GLY A 420 -5.17 -3.27 24.90
C GLY A 420 -5.97 -2.02 24.51
N GLY A 421 -7.27 -2.21 24.33
CA GLY A 421 -8.25 -1.20 23.99
C GLY A 421 -9.08 -1.60 22.75
N THR A 422 -10.12 -0.83 22.50
CA THR A 422 -11.03 -1.06 21.36
C THR A 422 -10.51 -0.34 20.12
N LEU A 423 -10.19 -1.10 19.09
CA LEU A 423 -9.80 -0.52 17.80
C LEU A 423 -11.03 0.10 17.11
N PRO A 424 -10.87 1.23 16.41
CA PRO A 424 -11.97 1.85 15.68
C PRO A 424 -12.38 1.01 14.46
N ALA A 425 -13.53 1.33 13.86
CA ALA A 425 -13.88 0.83 12.54
C ALA A 425 -12.77 1.18 11.53
N LYS A 426 -12.47 0.29 10.58
CA LYS A 426 -11.40 0.48 9.59
C LYS A 426 -11.61 1.68 8.68
N ASN A 427 -12.86 2.09 8.47
CA ASN A 427 -13.24 3.27 7.70
C ASN A 427 -13.45 4.51 8.57
N THR A 428 -12.94 4.52 9.81
CA THR A 428 -13.06 5.67 10.70
C THR A 428 -12.39 6.91 10.10
N LYS A 429 -12.95 8.06 10.39
CA LYS A 429 -12.41 9.38 10.04
C LYS A 429 -11.60 10.00 11.19
N ASN A 430 -11.67 9.37 12.36
CA ASN A 430 -11.02 9.85 13.59
C ASN A 430 -9.54 9.46 13.56
N THR A 431 -8.80 10.06 12.63
CA THR A 431 -7.37 9.81 12.42
C THR A 431 -6.58 11.11 12.44
N ASP A 432 -5.36 11.01 12.87
CA ASP A 432 -4.38 12.09 12.72
C ASP A 432 -3.94 12.27 11.25
N SER A 433 -2.98 13.14 11.02
CA SER A 433 -2.45 13.41 9.66
C SER A 433 -1.70 12.22 9.05
N TRP A 434 -1.30 11.24 9.86
CA TRP A 434 -0.57 10.04 9.45
C TRP A 434 -1.46 8.82 9.27
N GLY A 435 -2.76 8.94 9.59
CA GLY A 435 -3.73 7.86 9.51
C GLY A 435 -3.86 7.00 10.78
N PHE A 436 -3.19 7.36 11.88
CA PHE A 436 -3.36 6.69 13.15
C PHE A 436 -4.63 7.17 13.85
N TYR A 437 -5.27 6.25 14.56
CA TYR A 437 -6.45 6.60 15.34
C TYR A 437 -6.11 7.61 16.44
N ASN A 438 -6.86 8.72 16.52
CA ASN A 438 -6.60 9.77 17.48
C ASN A 438 -7.72 9.96 18.52
N GLY A 439 -8.80 9.18 18.42
CA GLY A 439 -9.92 9.25 19.36
C GLY A 439 -10.72 10.56 19.31
N ALA A 440 -10.47 11.42 18.34
CA ALA A 440 -11.25 12.63 18.17
C ALA A 440 -12.67 12.29 17.74
N ASN A 441 -13.63 12.99 18.31
CA ASN A 441 -15.03 12.87 17.89
C ASN A 441 -15.27 13.96 16.83
N TYR A 442 -15.18 13.60 15.56
CA TYR A 442 -15.63 14.49 14.51
C TYR A 442 -17.13 14.47 14.46
N GLY A 443 -17.75 15.62 14.67
CA GLY A 443 -19.16 15.82 14.38
C GLY A 443 -19.49 15.42 12.93
N THR A 444 -20.68 15.74 12.49
CA THR A 444 -21.24 15.32 11.20
C THR A 444 -20.47 15.79 9.97
N ASP A 445 -19.58 16.77 10.12
CA ASP A 445 -18.87 17.42 9.03
C ASP A 445 -17.37 17.18 9.06
N PHE A 446 -16.81 16.80 7.91
CA PHE A 446 -15.36 16.75 7.69
C PHE A 446 -14.71 18.14 7.83
N TYR A 447 -15.49 19.19 7.58
CA TYR A 447 -15.13 20.60 7.65
C TYR A 447 -16.36 21.40 7.99
N SER A 448 -16.28 22.35 8.92
CA SER A 448 -17.35 23.29 9.17
C SER A 448 -17.48 24.26 7.99
N GLU A 449 -18.70 24.58 7.57
CA GLU A 449 -18.95 25.51 6.46
C GLU A 449 -18.52 26.97 6.76
N ALA A 450 -18.25 27.30 8.02
CA ALA A 450 -17.98 28.66 8.48
C ALA A 450 -16.63 29.24 8.04
N ASP A 451 -15.71 28.44 7.51
CA ASP A 451 -14.32 28.85 7.39
C ASP A 451 -13.80 29.13 5.97
N PHE A 452 -14.70 29.35 5.01
CA PHE A 452 -14.26 29.70 3.66
C PHE A 452 -13.80 31.14 3.47
N ASP A 453 -14.10 32.06 4.39
CA ASP A 453 -13.90 33.49 4.15
C ASP A 453 -12.69 34.12 4.82
N ASP A 454 -12.07 33.62 5.84
CA ASP A 454 -10.79 34.15 6.33
C ASP A 454 -10.13 33.28 7.44
N LYS A 455 -8.99 32.74 7.14
CA LYS A 455 -7.80 32.55 7.99
C LYS A 455 -7.69 31.36 8.93
N HIS A 456 -8.71 30.62 9.29
CA HIS A 456 -8.52 29.43 10.11
C HIS A 456 -9.37 28.28 9.60
N TYR A 457 -8.70 27.30 8.97
CA TYR A 457 -9.27 25.97 8.88
C TYR A 457 -9.31 25.40 10.30
N SER A 458 -10.43 25.48 10.98
CA SER A 458 -10.73 24.58 12.08
C SER A 458 -11.09 23.21 11.47
N GLY A 459 -10.12 22.67 10.73
CA GLY A 459 -10.21 21.33 10.17
C GLY A 459 -10.41 20.32 11.28
N ALA A 460 -10.75 19.10 10.90
CA ALA A 460 -10.78 17.98 11.79
C ALA A 460 -9.52 17.96 12.68
N ASP A 461 -9.70 17.68 13.98
CA ASP A 461 -8.58 17.54 14.91
C ASP A 461 -7.65 16.40 14.45
N LYS A 462 -6.53 16.76 13.84
CA LYS A 462 -5.51 15.86 13.29
C LYS A 462 -4.30 15.67 14.22
N ILE A 463 -4.46 16.08 15.48
CA ILE A 463 -3.41 15.92 16.49
C ILE A 463 -3.27 14.43 16.83
N THR A 464 -2.04 13.94 16.80
CA THR A 464 -1.72 12.58 17.24
C THR A 464 -1.89 12.47 18.75
N ARG A 465 -2.66 11.47 19.18
CA ARG A 465 -2.83 11.09 20.60
C ARG A 465 -2.20 9.74 20.81
N VAL A 466 -1.02 9.71 21.43
CA VAL A 466 -0.16 8.52 21.57
C VAL A 466 -0.95 7.31 22.12
N GLY A 467 -1.72 7.47 23.18
CA GLY A 467 -2.48 6.37 23.76
C GLY A 467 -3.48 5.71 22.80
N ASN A 468 -4.04 6.50 21.85
CA ASN A 468 -4.95 5.96 20.83
C ASN A 468 -4.18 5.39 19.62
N ALA A 469 -3.08 6.02 19.25
CA ALA A 469 -2.25 5.60 18.12
C ALA A 469 -1.55 4.25 18.38
N LEU A 470 -1.31 3.91 19.65
CA LEU A 470 -0.66 2.65 20.05
C LEU A 470 -1.62 1.46 20.18
N LEU A 471 -2.93 1.65 20.04
CA LEU A 471 -3.88 0.55 20.14
C LEU A 471 -3.58 -0.58 19.17
N GLY A 472 -3.54 -1.81 19.65
CA GLY A 472 -3.29 -3.01 18.85
C GLY A 472 -1.82 -3.22 18.46
N THR A 473 -0.89 -2.36 18.89
CA THR A 473 0.55 -2.58 18.66
C THR A 473 1.10 -3.68 19.57
N LEU A 474 2.12 -4.39 19.09
CA LEU A 474 2.79 -5.44 19.86
C LEU A 474 3.58 -4.84 21.02
N ILE A 475 3.32 -5.32 22.25
CA ILE A 475 4.00 -4.87 23.46
C ILE A 475 4.92 -5.90 24.06
N SER A 476 4.72 -7.19 23.80
CA SER A 476 5.70 -8.20 24.23
C SER A 476 5.66 -9.47 23.39
N VAL A 477 6.81 -10.12 23.35
CA VAL A 477 7.04 -11.45 22.77
C VAL A 477 7.60 -12.36 23.84
N THR A 478 6.89 -13.44 24.15
CA THR A 478 7.39 -14.54 24.96
C THR A 478 8.05 -15.57 24.05
N GLN A 479 9.30 -15.93 24.32
CA GLN A 479 10.07 -16.89 23.55
C GLN A 479 9.85 -18.32 24.05
N PRO A 480 10.11 -19.36 23.24
CA PRO A 480 10.00 -20.77 23.63
C PRO A 480 10.82 -21.14 24.87
N THR A 481 11.87 -20.41 25.16
CA THR A 481 12.73 -20.57 26.36
C THR A 481 12.09 -20.00 27.63
N GLY A 482 10.90 -19.37 27.54
CA GLY A 482 10.22 -18.70 28.65
C GLY A 482 10.66 -17.25 28.88
N GLY A 483 11.67 -16.76 28.14
CA GLY A 483 12.05 -15.35 28.18
C GLY A 483 11.01 -14.44 27.55
N GLU A 484 10.78 -13.26 28.15
CA GLU A 484 9.87 -12.23 27.60
C GLU A 484 10.65 -10.99 27.21
N THR A 485 10.48 -10.56 25.95
CA THR A 485 10.95 -9.25 25.49
C THR A 485 9.77 -8.28 25.46
N ARG A 486 9.92 -7.11 26.08
CA ARG A 486 8.90 -6.07 26.10
C ARG A 486 9.31 -4.87 25.28
N PHE A 487 8.33 -4.26 24.61
CA PHE A 487 8.52 -3.08 23.77
C PHE A 487 7.74 -1.92 24.40
N GLU A 488 8.45 -0.87 24.74
CA GLU A 488 7.86 0.41 25.12
C GLU A 488 7.95 1.34 23.94
N GLN A 489 6.82 1.82 23.48
CA GLN A 489 6.72 2.67 22.28
C GLN A 489 6.34 4.09 22.70
N GLU A 490 6.99 5.05 22.10
CA GLU A 490 6.68 6.47 22.24
C GLU A 490 6.58 7.13 20.87
N SER A 491 5.93 8.29 20.80
CA SER A 491 5.87 9.03 19.55
C SER A 491 7.15 9.79 19.29
N ASN A 492 7.56 9.86 18.03
CA ASN A 492 8.61 10.78 17.63
C ASN A 492 8.18 12.24 17.90
N THR A 493 9.06 13.02 18.45
CA THR A 493 8.88 14.47 18.62
C THR A 493 9.68 15.20 17.57
N TYR A 494 9.12 16.30 17.04
CA TYR A 494 9.85 17.20 16.15
C TYR A 494 9.63 18.65 16.63
N GLU A 495 10.68 19.43 16.55
CA GLU A 495 10.54 20.87 16.76
C GLU A 495 9.88 21.49 15.53
N ARG A 496 8.80 22.20 15.77
CA ARG A 496 8.17 22.99 14.71
C ARG A 496 9.13 24.11 14.35
N PRO A 497 9.59 24.21 13.10
CA PRO A 497 10.46 25.35 12.74
C PRO A 497 9.72 26.65 13.06
N PRO A 498 10.40 27.65 13.62
CA PRO A 498 9.79 28.96 13.85
C PRO A 498 9.35 29.52 12.50
N TYR A 499 8.12 29.99 12.43
CA TYR A 499 7.56 30.67 11.26
C TYR A 499 8.22 32.02 11.01
#